data_a38ecc20a830580dab93e6a3511ed299
#
_entry.id   a38ecc20a830580dab93e6a3511ed299
#
_cell.length_a   1.000
_cell.length_b   1.000
_cell.length_c   1.000
_cell.angle_alpha   90.00
_cell.angle_beta   90.00
_cell.angle_gamma   90.00
#
_symmetry.space_group_name_H-M   'P 1'
#
loop_
_entity.id
_entity.type
_entity.pdbx_description
1 polymer ?
#
loop_
_entity_poly.entity_id
_entity_poly.type
_entity_poly.pdbx_seq_one_letter_code
_entity_poly.pdbx_strand_id
1 'polypeptide(L)'
;MPVWQPTILKRLNYQRSSNITLKQTAGRTALKEFAPKFAELNDDVLFGQVWSREDKLSLKERSLITVVALLSQGLTDTSFIHHLESAKANGITKSEIAEIITHAAFYAGWPKAWAAFRLAKDIWKEDANETDEKTAYEKSMLFSIGQPNDAFAQYFVGQSYLAPVSKEQVGIFNVTFEPGCRKLDYVA
;
A
#
# COMPACT_ATOMS: atom_id res chain seq x y z
N MET A 1 22.18 25.45 11.44
CA MET A 1 21.38 24.33 11.94
C MET A 1 20.15 24.22 11.06
N PRO A 2 20.02 23.21 10.18
CA PRO A 2 18.81 23.02 9.39
C PRO A 2 17.83 22.19 10.20
N VAL A 3 16.63 22.74 10.37
CA VAL A 3 15.50 22.13 11.06
C VAL A 3 14.93 21.01 10.20
N TRP A 4 15.00 19.81 10.67
CA TRP A 4 14.32 18.64 10.11
C TRP A 4 12.80 18.84 10.24
N GLN A 5 12.12 18.97 9.10
CA GLN A 5 10.66 18.87 9.06
C GLN A 5 10.27 17.43 8.70
N PRO A 6 9.49 16.73 9.52
CA PRO A 6 9.11 15.36 9.24
C PRO A 6 8.08 15.27 8.11
N THR A 7 8.30 14.34 7.24
CA THR A 7 7.51 13.97 6.05
C THR A 7 6.07 13.50 6.38
N ILE A 8 5.64 13.61 7.62
CA ILE A 8 4.31 13.19 8.12
C ILE A 8 3.16 14.05 7.57
N LEU A 9 3.42 15.28 7.12
CA LEU A 9 2.38 16.18 6.59
C LEU A 9 1.87 15.81 5.18
N LYS A 10 2.51 14.88 4.47
CA LYS A 10 2.01 14.42 3.16
C LYS A 10 0.92 13.35 3.23
N ARG A 11 0.74 12.69 4.38
CA ARG A 11 -0.30 11.65 4.57
C ARG A 11 -1.67 12.19 5.00
N LEU A 12 -1.74 13.38 5.58
CA LEU A 12 -2.99 13.93 6.12
C LEU A 12 -3.83 14.71 5.10
N ASN A 13 -3.31 15.01 3.91
CA ASN A 13 -4.06 15.74 2.88
C ASN A 13 -4.77 14.82 1.85
N TYR A 14 -4.75 13.50 2.03
CA TYR A 14 -5.42 12.57 1.10
C TYR A 14 -6.91 12.36 1.38
N GLN A 15 -7.43 12.91 2.47
CA GLN A 15 -8.86 12.80 2.79
C GLN A 15 -9.58 14.15 2.74
N ARG A 16 -9.66 14.78 1.59
CA ARG A 16 -10.75 15.69 1.18
C ARG A 16 -10.33 16.51 -0.03
N SER A 17 -10.68 16.04 -1.20
CA SER A 17 -11.26 16.94 -2.22
C SER A 17 -11.65 16.16 -3.46
N SER A 18 -12.91 16.26 -3.80
CA SER A 18 -13.49 16.01 -5.10
C SER A 18 -12.57 16.51 -6.23
N ASN A 19 -12.26 15.63 -7.20
CA ASN A 19 -11.81 15.99 -8.56
C ASN A 19 -10.50 16.77 -8.73
N ILE A 20 -9.44 16.47 -7.99
CA ILE A 20 -8.11 16.84 -8.45
C ILE A 20 -7.58 15.66 -9.28
N THR A 21 -7.86 15.69 -10.56
CA THR A 21 -7.17 14.85 -11.54
C THR A 21 -5.69 15.22 -11.46
N LEU A 22 -4.86 14.34 -10.88
CA LEU A 22 -3.41 14.51 -10.86
C LEU A 22 -2.94 14.49 -12.31
N LYS A 23 -2.65 15.67 -12.88
CA LYS A 23 -2.20 15.80 -14.25
C LYS A 23 -0.82 15.16 -14.36
N GLN A 24 -0.78 13.98 -14.92
CA GLN A 24 0.49 13.32 -15.25
C GLN A 24 1.16 14.05 -16.41
N THR A 25 2.47 14.14 -16.33
CA THR A 25 3.31 14.76 -17.38
C THR A 25 4.50 13.87 -17.73
N ALA A 26 4.52 12.64 -17.25
CA ALA A 26 5.64 11.72 -17.44
C ALA A 26 5.91 11.42 -18.91
N GLY A 27 4.86 11.21 -19.72
CA GLY A 27 4.98 11.00 -21.14
C GLY A 27 5.56 12.21 -21.87
N ARG A 28 5.05 13.41 -21.58
CA ARG A 28 5.56 14.66 -22.17
C ARG A 28 6.99 14.94 -21.74
N THR A 29 7.32 14.63 -20.48
CA THR A 29 8.68 14.82 -19.96
C THR A 29 9.68 13.89 -20.63
N ALA A 30 9.33 12.62 -20.79
CA ALA A 30 10.21 11.60 -21.37
C ALA A 30 10.37 11.71 -22.88
N LEU A 31 9.26 11.96 -23.59
CA LEU A 31 9.22 11.84 -25.05
C LEU A 31 9.25 13.21 -25.76
N LYS A 32 8.90 14.29 -25.06
CA LYS A 32 8.93 15.68 -25.59
C LYS A 32 8.36 15.74 -27.02
N GLU A 33 9.17 16.23 -27.96
CA GLU A 33 8.80 16.38 -29.37
C GLU A 33 8.99 15.09 -30.19
N PHE A 34 9.64 14.06 -29.60
CA PHE A 34 9.89 12.81 -30.33
C PHE A 34 8.61 12.04 -30.64
N ALA A 35 7.68 11.98 -29.68
CA ALA A 35 6.40 11.31 -29.85
C ALA A 35 5.27 12.05 -29.12
N PRO A 36 4.92 13.28 -29.58
CA PRO A 36 4.01 14.15 -28.85
C PRO A 36 2.60 13.56 -28.72
N LYS A 37 2.11 12.89 -29.73
CA LYS A 37 0.77 12.26 -29.69
C LYS A 37 0.72 11.09 -28.74
N PHE A 38 1.77 10.28 -28.67
CA PHE A 38 1.85 9.20 -27.67
C PHE A 38 1.89 9.76 -26.25
N ALA A 39 2.70 10.81 -26.03
CA ALA A 39 2.79 11.48 -24.74
C ALA A 39 1.44 12.07 -24.29
N GLU A 40 0.71 12.71 -25.20
CA GLU A 40 -0.65 13.19 -24.95
C GLU A 40 -1.61 12.06 -24.55
N LEU A 41 -1.64 10.96 -25.31
CA LEU A 41 -2.50 9.82 -25.00
C LEU A 41 -2.14 9.15 -23.66
N ASN A 42 -0.85 9.05 -23.37
CA ASN A 42 -0.37 8.52 -22.08
C ASN A 42 -0.82 9.42 -20.91
N ASP A 43 -0.57 10.72 -20.99
CA ASP A 43 -0.79 11.62 -19.86
C ASP A 43 -2.28 11.97 -19.70
N ASP A 44 -2.98 12.32 -20.79
CA ASP A 44 -4.32 12.86 -20.72
C ASP A 44 -5.40 11.76 -20.78
N VAL A 45 -5.16 10.67 -21.53
CA VAL A 45 -6.16 9.60 -21.68
C VAL A 45 -5.90 8.48 -20.69
N LEU A 46 -4.72 7.85 -20.73
CA LEU A 46 -4.44 6.71 -19.84
C LEU A 46 -4.53 7.14 -18.37
N PHE A 47 -3.72 8.11 -17.97
CA PHE A 47 -3.71 8.56 -16.57
C PHE A 47 -4.83 9.54 -16.25
N GLY A 48 -5.12 10.49 -17.12
CA GLY A 48 -6.12 11.52 -16.88
C GLY A 48 -7.56 11.04 -16.95
N GLN A 49 -7.87 10.03 -17.76
CA GLN A 49 -9.24 9.56 -17.94
C GLN A 49 -9.45 8.11 -17.47
N VAL A 50 -8.51 7.18 -17.71
CA VAL A 50 -8.70 5.79 -17.34
C VAL A 50 -8.31 5.55 -15.88
N TRP A 51 -7.11 5.92 -15.47
CA TRP A 51 -6.64 5.72 -14.10
C TRP A 51 -7.39 6.57 -13.06
N SER A 52 -7.92 7.72 -13.44
CA SER A 52 -8.69 8.60 -12.57
C SER A 52 -10.12 8.12 -12.24
N ARG A 53 -10.57 7.02 -12.83
CA ARG A 53 -11.92 6.46 -12.59
C ARG A 53 -11.93 5.57 -11.34
N GLU A 54 -11.62 6.16 -10.18
CA GLU A 54 -11.52 5.43 -8.91
C GLU A 54 -12.88 4.95 -8.39
N ASP A 55 -13.98 5.54 -8.88
CA ASP A 55 -15.37 5.07 -8.65
C ASP A 55 -15.69 3.72 -9.31
N LYS A 56 -14.86 3.27 -10.26
CA LYS A 56 -15.04 1.99 -10.98
C LYS A 56 -14.07 0.93 -10.51
N LEU A 57 -12.79 1.30 -10.38
CA LEU A 57 -11.71 0.45 -9.89
C LEU A 57 -10.74 1.32 -9.11
N SER A 58 -10.39 0.88 -7.91
CA SER A 58 -9.40 1.56 -7.08
C SER A 58 -8.01 1.58 -7.74
N LEU A 59 -7.15 2.50 -7.31
CA LEU A 59 -5.74 2.54 -7.76
C LEU A 59 -5.01 1.24 -7.45
N LYS A 60 -5.35 0.58 -6.34
CA LYS A 60 -4.81 -0.72 -5.95
C LYS A 60 -5.17 -1.81 -6.97
N GLU A 61 -6.44 -1.91 -7.35
CA GLU A 61 -6.92 -2.88 -8.33
C GLU A 61 -6.32 -2.62 -9.71
N ARG A 62 -6.21 -1.36 -10.14
CA ARG A 62 -5.56 -0.99 -11.40
C ARG A 62 -4.09 -1.39 -11.41
N SER A 63 -3.37 -1.16 -10.31
CA SER A 63 -1.98 -1.57 -10.17
C SER A 63 -1.83 -3.07 -10.25
N LEU A 64 -2.70 -3.84 -9.58
CA LEU A 64 -2.72 -5.30 -9.64
C LEU A 64 -2.90 -5.78 -11.09
N ILE A 65 -3.93 -5.26 -11.79
CA ILE A 65 -4.19 -5.61 -13.19
C ILE A 65 -2.98 -5.31 -14.07
N THR A 66 -2.37 -4.14 -13.90
CA THR A 66 -1.22 -3.71 -14.71
C THR A 66 0.00 -4.61 -14.45
N VAL A 67 0.31 -4.90 -13.19
CA VAL A 67 1.41 -5.80 -12.81
C VAL A 67 1.21 -7.20 -13.43
N VAL A 68 0.01 -7.77 -13.29
CA VAL A 68 -0.30 -9.09 -13.86
C VAL A 68 -0.23 -9.08 -15.39
N ALA A 69 -0.73 -8.03 -16.04
CA ALA A 69 -0.67 -7.90 -17.50
C ALA A 69 0.77 -7.85 -18.02
N LEU A 70 1.64 -7.05 -17.39
CA LEU A 70 3.06 -6.94 -17.76
C LEU A 70 3.82 -8.24 -17.50
N LEU A 71 3.63 -8.84 -16.32
CA LEU A 71 4.21 -10.13 -15.97
C LEU A 71 3.84 -11.21 -17.00
N SER A 72 2.56 -11.27 -17.38
CA SER A 72 2.05 -12.27 -18.34
C SER A 72 2.68 -12.13 -19.72
N GLN A 73 3.03 -10.93 -20.11
CA GLN A 73 3.76 -10.66 -21.35
C GLN A 73 5.28 -10.92 -21.23
N GLY A 74 5.80 -11.07 -20.01
CA GLY A 74 7.24 -11.23 -19.76
C GLY A 74 7.99 -9.90 -19.76
N LEU A 75 7.30 -8.78 -19.64
CA LEU A 75 7.87 -7.44 -19.55
C LEU A 75 8.32 -7.19 -18.10
N THR A 76 9.59 -7.51 -17.82
CA THR A 76 10.21 -7.40 -16.49
C THR A 76 11.42 -6.46 -16.53
N ASP A 77 11.28 -5.35 -17.21
CA ASP A 77 12.25 -4.27 -17.34
C ASP A 77 12.04 -3.14 -16.33
N THR A 78 12.66 -2.01 -16.58
CA THR A 78 12.52 -0.79 -15.75
C THR A 78 11.07 -0.31 -15.64
N SER A 79 10.26 -0.51 -16.68
CA SER A 79 8.84 -0.15 -16.66
C SER A 79 8.08 -1.01 -15.64
N PHE A 80 8.39 -2.31 -15.57
CA PHE A 80 7.79 -3.21 -14.59
C PHE A 80 8.16 -2.82 -13.15
N ILE A 81 9.42 -2.41 -12.91
CA ILE A 81 9.85 -1.91 -11.59
C ILE A 81 8.98 -0.71 -11.17
N HIS A 82 8.79 0.26 -12.05
CA HIS A 82 7.94 1.42 -11.77
C HIS A 82 6.50 1.02 -11.41
N HIS A 83 5.94 0.03 -12.11
CA HIS A 83 4.59 -0.45 -11.80
C HIS A 83 4.51 -1.25 -10.50
N LEU A 84 5.57 -1.97 -10.10
CA LEU A 84 5.65 -2.58 -8.77
C LEU A 84 5.75 -1.54 -7.66
N GLU A 85 6.57 -0.49 -7.85
CA GLU A 85 6.66 0.64 -6.89
C GLU A 85 5.30 1.35 -6.75
N SER A 86 4.63 1.60 -7.86
CA SER A 86 3.28 2.17 -7.88
C SER A 86 2.27 1.26 -7.16
N ALA A 87 2.38 -0.05 -7.35
CA ALA A 87 1.53 -1.03 -6.68
C ALA A 87 1.72 -1.02 -5.15
N LYS A 88 2.97 -0.93 -4.69
CA LYS A 88 3.30 -0.74 -3.26
C LYS A 88 2.72 0.57 -2.72
N ALA A 89 2.91 1.67 -3.44
CA ALA A 89 2.39 2.99 -3.05
C ALA A 89 0.85 3.02 -3.01
N ASN A 90 0.18 2.26 -3.87
CA ASN A 90 -1.27 2.13 -3.93
C ASN A 90 -1.82 1.07 -2.95
N GLY A 91 -0.99 0.57 -2.03
CA GLY A 91 -1.41 -0.26 -0.90
C GLY A 91 -1.43 -1.77 -1.17
N ILE A 92 -0.70 -2.27 -2.18
CA ILE A 92 -0.45 -3.71 -2.32
C ILE A 92 0.64 -4.08 -1.32
N THR A 93 0.30 -4.97 -0.39
CA THR A 93 1.20 -5.45 0.66
C THR A 93 2.20 -6.49 0.14
N LYS A 94 3.25 -6.77 0.92
CA LYS A 94 4.23 -7.83 0.63
C LYS A 94 3.57 -9.21 0.48
N SER A 95 2.61 -9.52 1.35
CA SER A 95 1.87 -10.78 1.28
C SER A 95 0.99 -10.85 0.03
N GLU A 96 0.31 -9.76 -0.31
CA GLU A 96 -0.56 -9.73 -1.49
C GLU A 96 0.24 -9.86 -2.78
N ILE A 97 1.37 -9.13 -2.94
CA ILE A 97 2.16 -9.25 -4.17
C ILE A 97 2.77 -10.64 -4.33
N ALA A 98 3.15 -11.30 -3.23
CA ALA A 98 3.63 -12.66 -3.25
C ALA A 98 2.55 -13.63 -3.76
N GLU A 99 1.32 -13.49 -3.25
CA GLU A 99 0.19 -14.33 -3.68
C GLU A 99 -0.24 -14.04 -5.12
N ILE A 100 -0.26 -12.77 -5.54
CA ILE A 100 -0.57 -12.35 -6.92
C ILE A 100 0.39 -13.02 -7.91
N ILE A 101 1.71 -12.94 -7.65
CA ILE A 101 2.73 -13.53 -8.54
C ILE A 101 2.63 -15.06 -8.51
N THR A 102 2.41 -15.66 -7.34
CA THR A 102 2.22 -17.12 -7.20
C THR A 102 1.04 -17.59 -8.03
N HIS A 103 -0.11 -16.96 -7.89
CA HIS A 103 -1.29 -17.28 -8.69
C HIS A 103 -1.02 -17.11 -10.19
N ALA A 104 -0.44 -15.98 -10.59
CA ALA A 104 -0.13 -15.67 -11.97
C ALA A 104 0.88 -16.68 -12.61
N ALA A 105 1.74 -17.32 -11.81
CA ALA A 105 2.70 -18.31 -12.31
C ALA A 105 2.03 -19.47 -13.04
N PHE A 106 0.84 -19.89 -12.63
CA PHE A 106 0.08 -20.98 -13.26
C PHE A 106 -0.50 -20.60 -14.62
N TYR A 107 -0.71 -19.32 -14.87
CA TYR A 107 -1.31 -18.81 -16.12
C TYR A 107 -0.25 -18.19 -17.07
N ALA A 108 0.77 -17.55 -16.51
CA ALA A 108 1.80 -16.83 -17.28
C ALA A 108 3.10 -17.63 -17.44
N GLY A 109 3.32 -18.63 -16.59
CA GLY A 109 4.50 -19.49 -16.59
C GLY A 109 5.55 -19.11 -15.53
N TRP A 110 6.16 -20.14 -14.97
CA TRP A 110 7.12 -20.05 -13.84
C TRP A 110 8.33 -19.16 -14.10
N PRO A 111 8.99 -19.19 -15.29
CA PRO A 111 10.15 -18.33 -15.51
C PRO A 111 9.83 -16.84 -15.38
N LYS A 112 8.65 -16.41 -15.84
CA LYS A 112 8.20 -15.03 -15.73
C LYS A 112 7.91 -14.65 -14.28
N ALA A 113 7.27 -15.55 -13.52
CA ALA A 113 7.03 -15.36 -12.09
C ALA A 113 8.34 -15.23 -11.31
N TRP A 114 9.35 -16.05 -11.59
CA TRP A 114 10.67 -15.94 -10.97
C TRP A 114 11.36 -14.59 -11.29
N ALA A 115 11.22 -14.09 -12.51
CA ALA A 115 11.74 -12.77 -12.88
C ALA A 115 11.04 -11.66 -12.07
N ALA A 116 9.71 -11.72 -11.97
CA ALA A 116 8.91 -10.77 -11.20
C ALA A 116 9.23 -10.83 -9.70
N PHE A 117 9.39 -12.02 -9.10
CA PHE A 117 9.75 -12.18 -7.69
C PHE A 117 11.10 -11.55 -7.34
N ARG A 118 12.11 -11.67 -8.20
CA ARG A 118 13.41 -11.03 -7.97
C ARG A 118 13.26 -9.52 -7.80
N LEU A 119 12.46 -8.89 -8.65
CA LEU A 119 12.22 -7.44 -8.59
C LEU A 119 11.30 -7.06 -7.43
N ALA A 120 10.22 -7.79 -7.23
CA ALA A 120 9.30 -7.54 -6.13
C ALA A 120 9.99 -7.66 -4.76
N LYS A 121 10.85 -8.66 -4.57
CA LYS A 121 11.63 -8.82 -3.33
C LYS A 121 12.46 -7.59 -2.98
N ASP A 122 13.03 -6.92 -3.99
CA ASP A 122 13.83 -5.73 -3.76
C ASP A 122 12.99 -4.51 -3.38
N ILE A 123 11.80 -4.38 -3.95
CA ILE A 123 10.87 -3.28 -3.70
C ILE A 123 10.17 -3.42 -2.34
N TRP A 124 9.79 -4.65 -1.96
CA TRP A 124 9.18 -4.96 -0.66
C TRP A 124 10.20 -5.44 0.38
N LYS A 125 11.48 -5.08 0.23
CA LYS A 125 12.41 -5.17 1.36
C LYS A 125 11.84 -4.32 2.49
N GLU A 126 11.81 -4.90 3.70
CA GLU A 126 11.53 -4.14 4.89
C GLU A 126 12.63 -3.06 4.98
N ASP A 127 12.24 -1.81 4.90
CA ASP A 127 13.15 -0.74 5.26
C ASP A 127 13.55 -1.00 6.72
N ALA A 128 14.86 -1.06 6.99
CA ALA A 128 15.36 -1.22 8.36
C ALA A 128 14.74 -0.18 9.32
N ASN A 129 14.24 0.93 8.76
CA ASN A 129 13.55 1.99 9.44
C ASN A 129 12.13 1.60 9.93
N GLU A 130 11.38 0.70 9.26
CA GLU A 130 10.02 0.35 9.75
C GLU A 130 10.09 -0.43 11.07
N THR A 131 11.08 -1.30 11.21
CA THR A 131 11.31 -2.03 12.48
C THR A 131 11.77 -1.08 13.58
N ASP A 132 12.63 -0.11 13.24
CA ASP A 132 13.11 0.90 14.17
C ASP A 132 12.03 1.90 14.53
N GLU A 133 11.19 2.34 13.58
CA GLU A 133 10.06 3.24 13.84
C GLU A 133 8.99 2.56 14.70
N LYS A 134 8.65 1.30 14.43
CA LYS A 134 7.72 0.52 15.25
C LYS A 134 8.26 0.37 16.68
N THR A 135 9.52 -0.02 16.82
CA THR A 135 10.18 -0.18 18.13
C THR A 135 10.31 1.15 18.87
N ALA A 136 10.61 2.25 18.15
CA ALA A 136 10.66 3.59 18.73
C ALA A 136 9.27 4.07 19.17
N TYR A 137 8.24 3.80 18.36
CA TYR A 137 6.85 4.10 18.70
C TYR A 137 6.40 3.31 19.93
N GLU A 138 6.66 2.00 19.97
CA GLU A 138 6.35 1.14 21.11
C GLU A 138 7.04 1.63 22.41
N LYS A 139 8.29 2.06 22.31
CA LYS A 139 9.02 2.66 23.45
C LYS A 139 8.49 4.03 23.90
N SER A 140 7.86 4.77 23.00
CA SER A 140 7.27 6.08 23.30
C SER A 140 5.86 6.00 23.88
N MET A 141 5.24 4.82 23.84
CA MET A 141 3.88 4.63 24.37
C MET A 141 3.84 4.74 25.88
N LEU A 142 2.89 5.52 26.39
CA LEU A 142 2.66 5.66 27.83
C LEU A 142 2.18 4.35 28.47
N PHE A 143 1.46 3.52 27.71
CA PHE A 143 0.97 2.20 28.13
C PHE A 143 1.47 1.14 27.17
N SER A 144 1.79 -0.06 27.67
CA SER A 144 2.20 -1.18 26.84
C SER A 144 1.10 -1.60 25.85
N ILE A 145 1.49 -2.16 24.71
CA ILE A 145 0.56 -2.74 23.75
C ILE A 145 -0.26 -3.88 24.37
N GLY A 146 0.38 -4.70 25.17
CA GLY A 146 -0.27 -5.84 25.86
C GLY A 146 -0.23 -7.13 25.04
N GLN A 147 -1.12 -8.06 25.41
CA GLN A 147 -1.25 -9.36 24.76
C GLN A 147 -2.35 -9.33 23.69
N PRO A 148 -2.32 -10.26 22.71
CA PRO A 148 -3.41 -10.41 21.75
C PRO A 148 -4.76 -10.47 22.46
N ASN A 149 -5.74 -9.75 21.93
CA ASN A 149 -7.07 -9.62 22.53
C ASN A 149 -8.01 -10.74 22.02
N ASP A 150 -7.58 -11.98 22.19
CA ASP A 150 -8.28 -13.14 21.65
C ASP A 150 -9.67 -13.35 22.27
N ALA A 151 -9.82 -12.99 23.56
CA ALA A 151 -11.09 -13.12 24.27
C ALA A 151 -12.22 -12.29 23.65
N PHE A 152 -11.89 -11.18 23.00
CA PHE A 152 -12.86 -10.29 22.37
C PHE A 152 -12.69 -10.23 20.83
N ALA A 153 -11.89 -11.13 20.24
CA ALA A 153 -11.63 -11.16 18.80
C ALA A 153 -12.91 -11.22 17.96
N GLN A 154 -13.96 -11.86 18.45
CA GLN A 154 -15.27 -11.96 17.78
C GLN A 154 -15.96 -10.61 17.52
N TYR A 155 -15.54 -9.54 18.17
CA TYR A 155 -16.13 -8.20 18.01
C TYR A 155 -15.37 -7.30 17.03
N PHE A 156 -14.24 -7.78 16.49
CA PHE A 156 -13.34 -6.99 15.64
C PHE A 156 -12.98 -7.75 14.38
N VAL A 157 -12.71 -7.00 13.31
CA VAL A 157 -11.99 -7.49 12.13
C VAL A 157 -10.57 -6.91 12.22
N GLY A 158 -9.57 -7.77 12.16
CA GLY A 158 -8.16 -7.39 12.35
C GLY A 158 -7.68 -7.63 13.79
N GLN A 159 -6.40 -7.42 14.01
CA GLN A 159 -5.76 -7.71 15.29
C GLN A 159 -5.90 -6.54 16.26
N SER A 160 -6.22 -6.85 17.50
CA SER A 160 -6.17 -5.91 18.62
C SER A 160 -5.43 -6.54 19.80
N TYR A 161 -4.96 -5.67 20.70
CA TYR A 161 -4.18 -6.06 21.87
C TYR A 161 -4.75 -5.41 23.12
N LEU A 162 -4.58 -6.06 24.27
CA LEU A 162 -5.13 -5.63 25.54
C LEU A 162 -4.03 -5.62 26.60
N ALA A 163 -3.79 -4.47 27.20
CA ALA A 163 -2.89 -4.32 28.34
C ALA A 163 -3.66 -3.82 29.57
N PRO A 164 -3.60 -4.51 30.72
CA PRO A 164 -4.20 -4.02 31.94
C PRO A 164 -3.43 -2.81 32.47
N VAL A 165 -4.14 -1.72 32.74
CA VAL A 165 -3.61 -0.50 33.37
C VAL A 165 -3.87 -0.52 34.86
N SER A 166 -5.08 -0.94 35.28
CA SER A 166 -5.45 -1.15 36.67
C SER A 166 -6.38 -2.35 36.80
N LYS A 167 -6.24 -3.11 37.90
CA LYS A 167 -7.08 -4.27 38.22
C LYS A 167 -7.74 -4.15 39.59
N GLU A 168 -7.59 -3.00 40.25
CA GLU A 168 -8.05 -2.85 41.63
C GLU A 168 -9.58 -2.67 41.72
N GLN A 169 -10.06 -1.45 41.92
CA GLN A 169 -11.50 -1.22 42.12
C GLN A 169 -12.29 -1.25 40.78
N VAL A 170 -11.67 -0.75 39.74
CA VAL A 170 -12.21 -0.78 38.36
C VAL A 170 -11.15 -1.29 37.42
N GLY A 171 -11.48 -2.29 36.60
CA GLY A 171 -10.59 -2.78 35.56
C GLY A 171 -10.44 -1.74 34.44
N ILE A 172 -9.24 -1.19 34.30
CA ILE A 172 -8.88 -0.26 33.22
C ILE A 172 -7.89 -0.95 32.31
N PHE A 173 -8.15 -0.90 31.00
CA PHE A 173 -7.31 -1.54 30.00
C PHE A 173 -6.96 -0.55 28.90
N ASN A 174 -5.70 -0.60 28.43
CA ASN A 174 -5.30 0.00 27.18
C ASN A 174 -5.62 -0.97 26.05
N VAL A 175 -6.32 -0.50 25.02
CA VAL A 175 -6.64 -1.29 23.84
C VAL A 175 -5.90 -0.71 22.64
N THR A 176 -5.03 -1.49 22.03
CA THR A 176 -4.27 -1.11 20.84
C THR A 176 -4.82 -1.85 19.63
N PHE A 177 -5.04 -1.15 18.54
CA PHE A 177 -5.55 -1.69 17.28
C PHE A 177 -4.47 -1.58 16.21
N GLU A 178 -4.26 -2.64 15.45
CA GLU A 178 -3.44 -2.57 14.25
C GLU A 178 -4.13 -1.73 13.16
N PRO A 179 -3.35 -1.17 12.21
CA PRO A 179 -3.92 -0.47 11.07
C PRO A 179 -4.94 -1.35 10.33
N GLY A 180 -6.14 -0.81 10.10
CA GLY A 180 -7.24 -1.54 9.46
C GLY A 180 -8.12 -2.37 10.40
N CYS A 181 -7.76 -2.50 11.67
CA CYS A 181 -8.65 -3.12 12.66
C CYS A 181 -9.91 -2.27 12.86
N ARG A 182 -11.07 -2.91 12.86
CA ARG A 182 -12.36 -2.24 13.04
C ARG A 182 -13.31 -3.09 13.87
N LYS A 183 -14.19 -2.43 14.60
CA LYS A 183 -15.29 -3.09 15.28
C LYS A 183 -16.29 -3.65 14.27
N LEU A 184 -16.82 -4.85 14.51
CA LEU A 184 -17.94 -5.36 13.74
C LEU A 184 -19.20 -4.57 14.11
N ASP A 185 -19.86 -4.01 13.11
CA ASP A 185 -21.18 -3.41 13.29
C ASP A 185 -22.18 -4.55 13.51
N TYR A 186 -22.81 -4.56 14.67
CA TYR A 186 -23.96 -5.42 14.89
C TYR A 186 -25.10 -4.91 14.01
N VAL A 187 -25.42 -5.67 12.98
CA VAL A 187 -26.74 -5.55 12.35
C VAL A 187 -27.72 -6.19 13.31
N ALA A 188 -28.52 -5.35 13.97
CA ALA A 188 -29.62 -5.77 14.85
C ALA A 188 -30.74 -6.42 14.02
#